data_f2805327c0665a5e334a9b92fc502e33
#
_entry.id   f2805327c0665a5e334a9b92fc502e33
#
_cell.length_a   1.000
_cell.length_b   1.000
_cell.length_c   1.000
_cell.angle_alpha   90.00
_cell.angle_beta   90.00
_cell.angle_gamma   90.00
#
_symmetry.space_group_name_H-M   'P 1'
#
loop_
_entity.id
_entity.type
_entity.pdbx_description
1 polymer ?
#
loop_
_entity_poly.entity_id
_entity_poly.type
_entity_poly.pdbx_seq_one_letter_code
_entity_poly.pdbx_strand_id
1 'polypeptide(L)'
;DRMLEVEGGIFVAGTGFGKTVLALALINALKVPTLILVPSLTLIKQWVQRIQEHMGLLAEQIGVCAVTRDRLTGILDVASPRKLGKKEPKKLEASLSNYGLLIVDECHHAAAGSYVEILRSYAGKYLYGLTATPKRRDGKMPAVRMLIGNEIDKASVELVDYKVVKAVMSSSSKPLCPDAPYVLQVDDLVADMQRTQLVTSSVIDLVRRGRRILVLTERVEHMKILFKALQGSCDQFVMLTSDMKPKQRQAVLTKFAGISAG
;
A
#
# COMPACT_ATOMS: atom_id res chain seq x y z
N ASP A 1 -2.50 -8.03 22.97
CA ASP A 1 -3.36 -7.67 24.12
C ASP A 1 -3.54 -6.16 24.28
N ARG A 2 -2.50 -5.32 24.10
CA ARG A 2 -2.60 -3.85 24.28
C ARG A 2 -3.70 -3.16 23.46
N MET A 3 -4.00 -3.63 22.24
CA MET A 3 -5.11 -3.06 21.46
C MET A 3 -6.47 -3.30 22.09
N LEU A 4 -6.65 -4.35 22.88
CA LEU A 4 -7.91 -4.63 23.60
C LEU A 4 -8.06 -3.83 24.89
N GLU A 5 -6.97 -3.26 25.41
CA GLU A 5 -6.94 -2.47 26.65
C GLU A 5 -7.29 -1.01 26.42
N VAL A 6 -7.31 -0.55 25.16
CA VAL A 6 -7.59 0.84 24.76
C VAL A 6 -8.71 0.89 23.72
N GLU A 7 -9.38 2.02 23.62
CA GLU A 7 -10.49 2.18 22.68
C GLU A 7 -10.03 2.66 21.29
N GLY A 8 -8.77 3.00 21.13
CA GLY A 8 -8.24 3.44 19.83
C GLY A 8 -6.80 3.90 19.88
N GLY A 9 -6.26 4.13 18.67
CA GLY A 9 -4.90 4.62 18.44
C GLY A 9 -4.25 3.96 17.23
N ILE A 10 -2.96 4.18 17.05
CA ILE A 10 -2.21 3.74 15.87
C ILE A 10 -1.31 2.55 16.23
N PHE A 11 -1.49 1.46 15.51
CA PHE A 11 -0.59 0.32 15.55
C PHE A 11 0.43 0.40 14.41
N VAL A 12 1.70 0.44 14.78
CA VAL A 12 2.82 0.53 13.84
C VAL A 12 3.46 -0.83 13.68
N ALA A 13 3.42 -1.40 12.49
CA ALA A 13 4.11 -2.65 12.21
C ALA A 13 4.62 -2.71 10.77
N GLY A 14 5.81 -3.22 10.58
CA GLY A 14 6.47 -3.36 9.28
C GLY A 14 5.64 -4.14 8.26
N THR A 15 6.01 -4.03 6.99
CA THR A 15 5.41 -4.82 5.92
C THR A 15 5.68 -6.31 6.19
N GLY A 16 4.68 -7.17 6.02
CA GLY A 16 4.81 -8.61 6.28
C GLY A 16 4.56 -9.04 7.73
N PHE A 17 4.41 -8.11 8.68
CA PHE A 17 4.12 -8.44 10.09
C PHE A 17 2.76 -9.13 10.30
N GLY A 18 1.85 -9.05 9.33
CA GLY A 18 0.52 -9.61 9.51
C GLY A 18 -0.51 -8.60 10.06
N LYS A 19 -0.35 -7.30 9.81
CA LYS A 19 -1.30 -6.25 10.24
C LYS A 19 -2.76 -6.60 9.95
N THR A 20 -3.03 -7.17 8.77
CA THR A 20 -4.38 -7.60 8.38
C THR A 20 -4.91 -8.70 9.30
N VAL A 21 -4.08 -9.70 9.61
CA VAL A 21 -4.45 -10.81 10.50
C VAL A 21 -4.70 -10.30 11.92
N LEU A 22 -3.84 -9.40 12.40
CA LEU A 22 -4.03 -8.73 13.70
C LEU A 22 -5.37 -7.99 13.76
N ALA A 23 -5.71 -7.23 12.71
CA ALA A 23 -6.97 -6.52 12.63
C ALA A 23 -8.17 -7.47 12.60
N LEU A 24 -8.09 -8.60 11.88
CA LEU A 24 -9.15 -9.61 11.88
C LEU A 24 -9.29 -10.29 13.25
N ALA A 25 -8.19 -10.52 13.96
CA ALA A 25 -8.23 -11.02 15.34
C ALA A 25 -8.91 -10.01 16.28
N LEU A 26 -8.63 -8.70 16.12
CA LEU A 26 -9.28 -7.63 16.88
C LEU A 26 -10.80 -7.58 16.59
N ILE A 27 -11.21 -7.66 15.32
CA ILE A 27 -12.61 -7.72 14.91
C ILE A 27 -13.32 -8.90 15.58
N ASN A 28 -12.68 -10.08 15.55
CA ASN A 28 -13.23 -11.28 16.16
C ASN A 28 -13.32 -11.20 17.69
N ALA A 29 -12.37 -10.50 18.33
CA ALA A 29 -12.37 -10.30 19.78
C ALA A 29 -13.44 -9.31 20.24
N LEU A 30 -13.60 -8.19 19.55
CA LEU A 30 -14.55 -7.12 19.89
C LEU A 30 -15.98 -7.47 19.52
N LYS A 31 -16.20 -8.25 18.47
CA LYS A 31 -17.54 -8.71 18.00
C LYS A 31 -18.55 -7.59 17.79
N VAL A 32 -18.09 -6.45 17.32
CA VAL A 32 -18.94 -5.30 16.99
C VAL A 32 -18.97 -5.05 15.48
N PRO A 33 -20.02 -4.46 14.93
CA PRO A 33 -20.05 -4.06 13.53
C PRO A 33 -18.83 -3.22 13.17
N THR A 34 -18.16 -3.59 12.09
CA THR A 34 -16.84 -3.03 11.73
C THR A 34 -16.82 -2.48 10.33
N LEU A 35 -16.24 -1.29 10.19
CA LEU A 35 -15.87 -0.68 8.91
C LEU A 35 -14.37 -0.59 8.77
N ILE A 36 -13.84 -1.03 7.63
CA ILE A 36 -12.41 -0.98 7.31
C ILE A 36 -12.20 0.01 6.17
N LEU A 37 -11.43 1.07 6.39
CA LEU A 37 -11.06 2.06 5.38
C LEU A 37 -9.75 1.67 4.71
N VAL A 38 -9.77 1.57 3.39
CA VAL A 38 -8.63 1.10 2.59
C VAL A 38 -8.36 2.03 1.40
N PRO A 39 -7.12 2.48 1.16
CA PRO A 39 -6.82 3.55 0.20
C PRO A 39 -6.98 3.16 -1.28
N SER A 40 -6.94 1.87 -1.62
CA SER A 40 -6.95 1.42 -3.02
C SER A 40 -7.85 0.23 -3.29
N LEU A 41 -8.35 0.11 -4.51
CA LEU A 41 -9.20 -1.02 -4.95
C LEU A 41 -8.47 -2.37 -4.85
N THR A 42 -7.17 -2.40 -5.09
CA THR A 42 -6.36 -3.62 -4.96
C THR A 42 -6.33 -4.10 -3.51
N LEU A 43 -6.12 -3.18 -2.57
CA LEU A 43 -6.14 -3.50 -1.14
C LEU A 43 -7.55 -3.90 -0.67
N ILE A 44 -8.62 -3.28 -1.19
CA ILE A 44 -10.00 -3.70 -0.88
C ILE A 44 -10.19 -5.18 -1.26
N LYS A 45 -9.75 -5.59 -2.46
CA LYS A 45 -9.84 -7.00 -2.88
C LYS A 45 -9.03 -7.93 -1.98
N GLN A 46 -7.84 -7.52 -1.58
CA GLN A 46 -7.00 -8.27 -0.64
C GLN A 46 -7.67 -8.40 0.74
N TRP A 47 -8.28 -7.33 1.26
CA TRP A 47 -9.01 -7.37 2.52
C TRP A 47 -10.20 -8.33 2.45
N VAL A 48 -11.02 -8.24 1.40
CA VAL A 48 -12.16 -9.16 1.19
C VAL A 48 -11.67 -10.61 1.14
N GLN A 49 -10.62 -10.89 0.39
CA GLN A 49 -10.02 -12.23 0.32
C GLN A 49 -9.53 -12.71 1.70
N ARG A 50 -8.82 -11.86 2.46
CA ARG A 50 -8.34 -12.20 3.80
C ARG A 50 -9.46 -12.43 4.80
N ILE A 51 -10.54 -11.65 4.74
CA ILE A 51 -11.74 -11.87 5.55
C ILE A 51 -12.34 -13.25 5.23
N GLN A 52 -12.48 -13.61 3.96
CA GLN A 52 -12.97 -14.93 3.56
C GLN A 52 -12.07 -16.07 4.07
N GLU A 53 -10.75 -15.95 3.87
CA GLU A 53 -9.75 -16.95 4.26
C GLU A 53 -9.69 -17.18 5.78
N HIS A 54 -9.78 -16.12 6.59
CA HIS A 54 -9.55 -16.21 8.04
C HIS A 54 -10.83 -16.25 8.87
N MET A 55 -11.94 -15.70 8.37
CA MET A 55 -13.21 -15.65 9.10
C MET A 55 -14.27 -16.59 8.51
N GLY A 56 -14.00 -17.22 7.38
CA GLY A 56 -14.94 -18.14 6.74
C GLY A 56 -16.19 -17.49 6.15
N LEU A 57 -16.20 -16.16 5.99
CA LEU A 57 -17.35 -15.43 5.47
C LEU A 57 -17.43 -15.54 3.94
N LEU A 58 -18.66 -15.64 3.42
CA LEU A 58 -18.89 -15.58 1.98
C LEU A 58 -18.77 -14.13 1.46
N ALA A 59 -18.45 -13.97 0.16
CA ALA A 59 -18.30 -12.65 -0.45
C ALA A 59 -19.55 -11.76 -0.36
N GLU A 60 -20.73 -12.40 -0.30
CA GLU A 60 -22.02 -11.70 -0.17
C GLU A 60 -22.25 -11.16 1.25
N GLN A 61 -21.60 -11.74 2.24
CA GLN A 61 -21.69 -11.32 3.65
C GLN A 61 -20.80 -10.12 3.97
N ILE A 62 -19.83 -9.84 3.08
CA ILE A 62 -18.91 -8.72 3.22
C ILE A 62 -19.41 -7.55 2.37
N GLY A 63 -19.64 -6.41 2.99
CA GLY A 63 -19.98 -5.19 2.26
C GLY A 63 -18.75 -4.54 1.64
N VAL A 64 -18.97 -3.88 0.52
CA VAL A 64 -17.92 -3.14 -0.18
C VAL A 64 -18.47 -1.81 -0.66
N CYS A 65 -17.83 -0.70 -0.24
CA CYS A 65 -18.10 0.64 -0.76
C CYS A 65 -16.89 1.14 -1.57
N ALA A 66 -16.97 0.96 -2.88
CA ALA A 66 -15.93 1.36 -3.83
C ALA A 66 -16.57 1.84 -5.13
N VAL A 67 -15.75 2.30 -6.09
CA VAL A 67 -16.25 2.76 -7.41
C VAL A 67 -17.01 1.64 -8.14
N THR A 68 -16.55 0.40 -8.00
CA THR A 68 -17.10 -0.77 -8.70
C THR A 68 -18.26 -1.47 -7.96
N ARG A 69 -18.46 -1.18 -6.70
CA ARG A 69 -19.51 -1.77 -5.85
C ARG A 69 -19.83 -0.81 -4.71
N ASP A 70 -21.11 -0.51 -4.50
CA ASP A 70 -21.57 0.40 -3.45
C ASP A 70 -22.68 -0.29 -2.61
N ARG A 71 -22.23 -1.22 -1.77
CA ARG A 71 -23.11 -1.95 -0.88
C ARG A 71 -22.43 -2.11 0.48
N LEU A 72 -22.97 -1.46 1.50
CA LEU A 72 -22.63 -1.67 2.90
C LEU A 72 -23.67 -2.60 3.53
N THR A 73 -23.19 -3.51 4.37
CA THR A 73 -24.04 -4.43 5.15
C THR A 73 -24.35 -3.88 6.54
N GLY A 74 -23.49 -3.01 7.04
CA GLY A 74 -23.55 -2.51 8.42
C GLY A 74 -23.03 -3.51 9.46
N ILE A 75 -22.38 -4.59 9.04
CA ILE A 75 -21.81 -5.65 9.90
C ILE A 75 -20.31 -5.71 9.75
N LEU A 76 -19.81 -6.11 8.56
CA LEU A 76 -18.38 -6.12 8.25
C LEU A 76 -18.17 -5.63 6.83
N ASP A 77 -17.64 -4.44 6.73
CA ASP A 77 -17.58 -3.73 5.47
C ASP A 77 -16.19 -3.16 5.19
N VAL A 78 -15.83 -3.13 3.92
CA VAL A 78 -14.57 -2.56 3.44
C VAL A 78 -14.87 -1.39 2.51
N ALA A 79 -14.36 -0.21 2.78
CA ALA A 79 -14.69 0.98 2.03
C ALA A 79 -13.47 1.77 1.53
N SER A 80 -13.63 2.34 0.33
CA SER A 80 -12.71 3.36 -0.16
C SER A 80 -13.08 4.72 0.46
N PRO A 81 -12.14 5.40 1.16
CA PRO A 81 -12.40 6.72 1.70
C PRO A 81 -12.80 7.74 0.64
N ARG A 82 -12.23 7.62 -0.57
CA ARG A 82 -12.59 8.50 -1.71
C ARG A 82 -14.03 8.36 -2.15
N LYS A 83 -14.63 7.18 -2.03
CA LYS A 83 -16.05 6.94 -2.37
C LYS A 83 -16.94 7.30 -1.21
N LEU A 84 -16.64 6.82 -0.02
CA LEU A 84 -17.45 7.02 1.18
C LEU A 84 -17.48 8.49 1.61
N GLY A 85 -16.34 9.18 1.64
CA GLY A 85 -16.22 10.59 2.04
C GLY A 85 -16.82 11.60 1.03
N LYS A 86 -17.32 11.15 -0.12
CA LYS A 86 -18.09 11.98 -1.04
C LYS A 86 -19.58 12.03 -0.73
N LYS A 87 -20.05 11.24 0.22
CA LYS A 87 -21.46 11.29 0.65
C LYS A 87 -21.75 12.62 1.33
N GLU A 88 -22.98 13.09 1.20
CA GLU A 88 -23.46 14.24 1.98
C GLU A 88 -23.31 13.95 3.48
N PRO A 89 -23.00 14.96 4.33
CA PRO A 89 -22.71 14.76 5.76
C PRO A 89 -23.76 13.90 6.48
N LYS A 90 -25.04 14.20 6.34
CA LYS A 90 -26.13 13.42 6.98
C LYS A 90 -26.17 11.97 6.52
N LYS A 91 -25.94 11.72 5.22
CA LYS A 91 -25.88 10.35 4.67
C LYS A 91 -24.62 9.61 5.10
N LEU A 92 -23.52 10.33 5.30
CA LEU A 92 -22.27 9.79 5.82
C LEU A 92 -22.46 9.35 7.27
N GLU A 93 -22.96 10.22 8.14
CA GLU A 93 -23.27 9.91 9.54
C GLU A 93 -24.20 8.70 9.65
N ALA A 94 -25.31 8.68 8.89
CA ALA A 94 -26.23 7.55 8.85
C ALA A 94 -25.55 6.25 8.38
N SER A 95 -24.61 6.35 7.44
CA SER A 95 -23.84 5.19 6.99
C SER A 95 -22.83 4.69 8.03
N LEU A 96 -22.37 5.54 8.95
CA LEU A 96 -21.38 5.24 9.96
C LEU A 96 -21.98 4.84 11.31
N SER A 97 -23.23 5.18 11.58
CA SER A 97 -23.88 5.02 12.89
C SER A 97 -23.96 3.58 13.40
N ASN A 98 -23.95 2.60 12.48
CA ASN A 98 -24.04 1.18 12.85
C ASN A 98 -22.70 0.56 13.27
N TYR A 99 -21.56 1.23 12.99
CA TYR A 99 -20.27 0.64 13.26
C TYR A 99 -19.72 1.03 14.63
N GLY A 100 -19.46 0.03 15.46
CA GLY A 100 -18.78 0.19 16.74
C GLY A 100 -17.25 0.22 16.62
N LEU A 101 -16.71 -0.28 15.49
CA LEU A 101 -15.28 -0.33 15.21
C LEU A 101 -14.98 0.26 13.81
N LEU A 102 -14.05 1.19 13.77
CA LEU A 102 -13.46 1.72 12.54
C LEU A 102 -11.96 1.39 12.49
N ILE A 103 -11.54 0.70 11.45
CA ILE A 103 -10.13 0.41 11.17
C ILE A 103 -9.68 1.19 9.95
N VAL A 104 -8.57 1.92 10.08
CA VAL A 104 -7.97 2.70 8.99
C VAL A 104 -6.66 2.05 8.57
N ASP A 105 -6.70 1.31 7.47
CA ASP A 105 -5.48 0.72 6.90
C ASP A 105 -4.66 1.78 6.16
N GLU A 106 -3.32 1.65 6.25
CA GLU A 106 -2.37 2.66 5.80
C GLU A 106 -2.73 4.07 6.32
N CYS A 107 -2.98 4.16 7.60
CA CYS A 107 -3.52 5.36 8.27
C CYS A 107 -2.65 6.61 8.13
N HIS A 108 -1.41 6.47 7.67
CA HIS A 108 -0.59 7.63 7.29
C HIS A 108 -1.25 8.47 6.18
N HIS A 109 -2.23 7.94 5.44
CA HIS A 109 -3.05 8.71 4.49
C HIS A 109 -4.21 9.47 5.14
N ALA A 110 -4.50 9.28 6.42
CA ALA A 110 -5.70 9.81 7.09
C ALA A 110 -5.79 11.34 7.18
N ALA A 111 -4.70 12.06 6.94
CA ALA A 111 -4.69 13.52 6.81
C ALA A 111 -5.28 14.05 5.48
N ALA A 112 -5.68 13.17 4.54
CA ALA A 112 -6.35 13.58 3.32
C ALA A 112 -7.84 13.88 3.57
N GLY A 113 -8.41 14.88 2.89
CA GLY A 113 -9.75 15.40 3.16
C GLY A 113 -10.85 14.35 3.23
N SER A 114 -10.84 13.36 2.32
CA SER A 114 -11.85 12.29 2.31
C SER A 114 -11.82 11.39 3.56
N TYR A 115 -10.67 11.26 4.23
CA TYR A 115 -10.58 10.56 5.51
C TYR A 115 -11.03 11.45 6.66
N VAL A 116 -10.65 12.73 6.61
CA VAL A 116 -10.99 13.71 7.66
C VAL A 116 -12.50 13.79 7.85
N GLU A 117 -13.27 13.86 6.77
CA GLU A 117 -14.74 13.88 6.82
C GLU A 117 -15.32 12.62 7.47
N ILE A 118 -14.81 11.46 7.10
CA ILE A 118 -15.26 10.19 7.68
C ILE A 118 -14.92 10.12 9.18
N LEU A 119 -13.68 10.44 9.54
CA LEU A 119 -13.21 10.34 10.93
C LEU A 119 -13.91 11.32 11.86
N ARG A 120 -14.28 12.51 11.38
CA ARG A 120 -15.07 13.49 12.13
C ARG A 120 -16.51 13.09 12.32
N SER A 121 -17.09 12.38 11.33
CA SER A 121 -18.47 11.92 11.38
C SER A 121 -18.63 10.58 12.11
N TYR A 122 -17.51 9.93 12.47
CA TYR A 122 -17.56 8.65 13.16
C TYR A 122 -17.71 8.84 14.67
N ALA A 123 -18.76 8.25 15.25
CA ALA A 123 -19.08 8.32 16.67
C ALA A 123 -19.01 6.95 17.38
N GLY A 124 -18.50 5.92 16.70
CA GLY A 124 -18.36 4.59 17.31
C GLY A 124 -17.24 4.55 18.37
N LYS A 125 -17.27 3.50 19.17
CA LYS A 125 -16.41 3.38 20.35
C LYS A 125 -14.94 3.14 20.00
N TYR A 126 -14.67 2.30 18.99
CA TYR A 126 -13.30 1.84 18.70
C TYR A 126 -12.77 2.42 17.38
N LEU A 127 -11.58 3.04 17.42
CA LEU A 127 -10.94 3.63 16.26
C LEU A 127 -9.46 3.27 16.22
N TYR A 128 -9.05 2.42 15.26
CA TYR A 128 -7.65 2.02 15.12
C TYR A 128 -7.08 2.34 13.74
N GLY A 129 -5.86 2.85 13.73
CA GLY A 129 -5.05 3.02 12.55
C GLY A 129 -3.96 1.96 12.44
N LEU A 130 -3.75 1.43 11.24
CA LEU A 130 -2.66 0.49 10.94
C LEU A 130 -1.71 1.16 9.95
N THR A 131 -0.41 1.10 10.22
CA THR A 131 0.60 1.61 9.27
C THR A 131 1.94 0.89 9.41
N ALA A 132 2.67 0.78 8.30
CA ALA A 132 4.08 0.36 8.32
C ALA A 132 5.03 1.55 8.51
N THR A 133 4.59 2.75 8.13
CA THR A 133 5.41 3.95 8.09
C THR A 133 4.79 5.06 8.94
N PRO A 134 5.20 5.19 10.23
CA PRO A 134 4.67 6.23 11.12
C PRO A 134 5.20 7.63 10.81
N LYS A 135 6.09 7.74 9.81
CA LYS A 135 6.67 9.01 9.37
C LYS A 135 6.15 9.40 7.99
N ARG A 136 5.78 10.64 7.82
CA ARG A 136 5.39 11.25 6.54
C ARG A 136 6.42 12.33 6.17
N ARG A 137 6.80 12.36 4.89
CA ARG A 137 7.73 13.40 4.37
C ARG A 137 7.14 14.81 4.43
N ASP A 138 5.81 14.94 4.38
CA ASP A 138 5.08 16.21 4.41
C ASP A 138 4.77 16.73 5.83
N GLY A 139 5.28 16.08 6.87
CA GLY A 139 5.11 16.51 8.27
C GLY A 139 3.69 16.37 8.85
N LYS A 140 2.71 15.82 8.11
CA LYS A 140 1.30 15.74 8.53
C LYS A 140 0.96 14.59 9.50
N MET A 141 1.95 13.88 10.03
CA MET A 141 1.69 12.81 11.00
C MET A 141 1.03 13.29 12.30
N PRO A 142 1.31 14.51 12.84
CA PRO A 142 0.56 15.04 13.97
C PRO A 142 -0.95 15.13 13.72
N ALA A 143 -1.38 15.54 12.52
CA ALA A 143 -2.80 15.58 12.17
C ALA A 143 -3.45 14.18 12.16
N VAL A 144 -2.72 13.15 11.73
CA VAL A 144 -3.19 11.75 11.81
C VAL A 144 -3.38 11.31 13.26
N ARG A 145 -2.43 11.67 14.15
CA ARG A 145 -2.53 11.37 15.60
C ARG A 145 -3.70 12.11 16.26
N MET A 146 -3.99 13.32 15.85
CA MET A 146 -5.15 14.07 16.34
C MET A 146 -6.48 13.42 15.94
N LEU A 147 -6.54 12.77 14.78
CA LEU A 147 -7.76 12.15 14.26
C LEU A 147 -7.98 10.73 14.78
N ILE A 148 -6.94 9.95 14.98
CA ILE A 148 -7.03 8.51 15.30
C ILE A 148 -6.57 8.22 16.73
N GLY A 149 -5.62 9.00 17.24
CA GLY A 149 -4.99 8.76 18.54
C GLY A 149 -3.47 8.55 18.42
N ASN A 150 -2.82 8.37 19.56
CA ASN A 150 -1.39 8.13 19.64
C ASN A 150 -1.02 6.71 19.20
N GLU A 151 0.27 6.46 19.02
CA GLU A 151 0.80 5.13 18.78
C GLU A 151 0.59 4.27 20.04
N ILE A 152 -0.17 3.18 19.91
CA ILE A 152 -0.48 2.23 20.99
C ILE A 152 0.70 1.27 21.19
N ASP A 153 1.20 0.75 20.07
CA ASP A 153 2.26 -0.23 20.05
C ASP A 153 3.05 -0.17 18.75
N LYS A 154 4.28 -0.61 18.82
CA LYS A 154 5.18 -0.70 17.67
C LYS A 154 5.81 -2.09 17.64
N ALA A 155 5.34 -2.89 16.69
CA ALA A 155 5.94 -4.18 16.43
C ALA A 155 7.03 -4.06 15.36
N SER A 156 8.24 -4.48 15.70
CA SER A 156 9.30 -4.73 14.73
C SER A 156 9.35 -6.22 14.44
N VAL A 157 9.24 -6.60 13.18
CA VAL A 157 9.78 -7.88 12.77
C VAL A 157 11.30 -7.68 12.81
N GLU A 158 11.99 -8.37 13.68
CA GLU A 158 13.38 -8.66 13.43
C GLU A 158 13.41 -9.49 12.14
N LEU A 159 13.56 -8.81 11.01
CA LEU A 159 13.92 -9.48 9.78
C LEU A 159 15.31 -10.06 10.03
N VAL A 160 15.34 -11.31 10.40
CA VAL A 160 16.54 -12.11 10.41
C VAL A 160 17.04 -12.06 8.97
N ASP A 161 18.04 -11.31 8.74
CA ASP A 161 18.94 -11.19 7.63
C ASP A 161 19.17 -9.74 7.26
N TYR A 162 20.41 -9.37 7.36
CA TYR A 162 20.93 -8.08 6.99
C TYR A 162 20.63 -7.78 5.52
N LYS A 163 20.11 -6.58 5.28
CA LYS A 163 20.04 -6.03 3.94
C LYS A 163 21.41 -5.48 3.58
N VAL A 164 22.06 -6.09 2.60
CA VAL A 164 23.22 -5.46 1.97
C VAL A 164 22.71 -4.35 1.06
N VAL A 165 22.98 -3.10 1.42
CA VAL A 165 22.72 -1.94 0.56
C VAL A 165 24.03 -1.59 -0.10
N LYS A 166 24.14 -1.85 -1.42
CA LYS A 166 25.23 -1.38 -2.25
C LYS A 166 24.79 -0.13 -3.00
N ALA A 167 25.30 1.02 -2.59
CA ALA A 167 25.16 2.25 -3.36
C ALA A 167 26.19 2.24 -4.49
N VAL A 168 25.74 2.27 -5.73
CA VAL A 168 26.60 2.42 -6.90
C VAL A 168 26.38 3.83 -7.43
N MET A 169 27.46 4.62 -7.44
CA MET A 169 27.43 5.99 -7.97
C MET A 169 27.83 5.95 -9.45
N SER A 170 27.02 6.59 -10.29
CA SER A 170 27.43 6.92 -11.67
C SER A 170 27.84 8.38 -11.73
N SER A 171 28.95 8.69 -12.42
CA SER A 171 29.22 10.06 -12.84
C SER A 171 28.28 10.38 -14.00
N SER A 172 27.29 11.23 -13.78
CA SER A 172 26.47 11.75 -14.87
C SER A 172 27.32 12.67 -15.76
N SER A 173 27.15 12.58 -17.07
CA SER A 173 27.77 13.51 -18.02
C SER A 173 27.19 14.93 -17.94
N LYS A 174 26.03 15.08 -17.28
CA LYS A 174 25.39 16.36 -16.96
C LYS A 174 25.19 16.48 -15.45
N PRO A 175 25.72 17.56 -14.80
CA PRO A 175 25.40 17.84 -13.43
C PRO A 175 23.90 18.11 -13.33
N LEU A 176 23.23 17.41 -12.40
CA LEU A 176 21.85 17.73 -12.05
C LEU A 176 21.80 19.16 -11.53
N CYS A 177 20.87 19.97 -12.06
CA CYS A 177 20.61 21.29 -11.51
C CYS A 177 19.78 21.12 -10.22
N PRO A 178 20.33 21.40 -9.02
CA PRO A 178 19.60 21.18 -7.76
C PRO A 178 18.32 22.02 -7.66
N ASP A 179 18.30 23.18 -8.34
CA ASP A 179 17.17 24.12 -8.31
C ASP A 179 16.11 23.81 -9.38
N ALA A 180 16.36 22.83 -10.26
CA ALA A 180 15.37 22.42 -11.25
C ALA A 180 14.20 21.70 -10.59
N PRO A 181 12.96 21.84 -11.11
CA PRO A 181 11.82 21.04 -10.67
C PRO A 181 12.14 19.55 -10.67
N TYR A 182 11.69 18.83 -9.65
CA TYR A 182 11.96 17.39 -9.49
C TYR A 182 11.67 16.56 -10.76
N VAL A 183 10.61 16.92 -11.48
CA VAL A 183 10.22 16.26 -12.75
C VAL A 183 11.36 16.32 -13.77
N LEU A 184 11.98 17.49 -13.95
CA LEU A 184 13.08 17.70 -14.91
C LEU A 184 14.34 16.97 -14.45
N GLN A 185 14.64 16.97 -13.15
CA GLN A 185 15.77 16.20 -12.62
C GLN A 185 15.63 14.70 -12.90
N VAL A 186 14.41 14.16 -12.75
CA VAL A 186 14.15 12.74 -13.07
C VAL A 186 14.25 12.47 -14.58
N ASP A 187 13.79 13.40 -15.42
CA ASP A 187 13.88 13.24 -16.87
C ASP A 187 15.34 13.27 -17.36
N ASP A 188 16.18 14.12 -16.77
CA ASP A 188 17.64 14.12 -17.03
C ASP A 188 18.30 12.79 -16.62
N LEU A 189 17.90 12.22 -15.46
CA LEU A 189 18.38 10.90 -15.03
C LEU A 189 17.93 9.76 -15.95
N VAL A 190 16.75 9.86 -16.55
CA VAL A 190 16.25 8.89 -17.52
C VAL A 190 17.01 8.98 -18.85
N ALA A 191 17.41 10.19 -19.26
CA ALA A 191 18.15 10.43 -20.48
C ALA A 191 19.65 10.06 -20.36
N ASP A 192 20.14 9.80 -19.14
CA ASP A 192 21.54 9.44 -18.90
C ASP A 192 21.84 8.00 -19.36
N MET A 193 22.46 7.88 -20.52
CA MET A 193 22.82 6.60 -21.12
C MET A 193 23.88 5.83 -20.30
N GLN A 194 24.82 6.52 -19.65
CA GLN A 194 25.86 5.88 -18.83
C GLN A 194 25.22 5.24 -17.59
N ARG A 195 24.28 5.94 -16.98
CA ARG A 195 23.46 5.41 -15.87
C ARG A 195 22.65 4.19 -16.32
N THR A 196 22.01 4.26 -17.48
CA THR A 196 21.24 3.15 -18.04
C THR A 196 22.14 1.92 -18.28
N GLN A 197 23.33 2.10 -18.84
CA GLN A 197 24.31 1.03 -19.02
C GLN A 197 24.78 0.43 -17.70
N LEU A 198 25.02 1.25 -16.68
CA LEU A 198 25.38 0.79 -15.34
C LEU A 198 24.28 -0.05 -14.71
N VAL A 199 23.04 0.38 -14.81
CA VAL A 199 21.88 -0.37 -14.30
C VAL A 199 21.72 -1.70 -15.03
N THR A 200 21.76 -1.69 -16.36
CA THR A 200 21.58 -2.90 -17.17
C THR A 200 22.71 -3.91 -16.97
N SER A 201 23.97 -3.47 -16.95
CA SER A 201 25.11 -4.36 -16.67
C SER A 201 25.05 -4.97 -15.26
N SER A 202 24.61 -4.18 -14.27
CA SER A 202 24.42 -4.68 -12.91
C SER A 202 23.29 -5.72 -12.83
N VAL A 203 22.19 -5.51 -13.54
CA VAL A 203 21.08 -6.48 -13.61
C VAL A 203 21.56 -7.78 -14.26
N ILE A 204 22.26 -7.69 -15.39
CA ILE A 204 22.79 -8.86 -16.12
C ILE A 204 23.74 -9.67 -15.23
N ASP A 205 24.67 -9.00 -14.54
CA ASP A 205 25.61 -9.67 -13.63
C ASP A 205 24.87 -10.41 -12.50
N LEU A 206 23.87 -9.78 -11.89
CA LEU A 206 23.10 -10.40 -10.82
C LEU A 206 22.24 -11.59 -11.31
N VAL A 207 21.65 -11.49 -12.51
CA VAL A 207 20.91 -12.59 -13.13
C VAL A 207 21.83 -13.79 -13.40
N ARG A 208 23.03 -13.55 -13.94
CA ARG A 208 24.07 -14.59 -14.15
C ARG A 208 24.50 -15.29 -12.85
N ARG A 209 24.35 -14.62 -11.72
CA ARG A 209 24.57 -15.19 -10.37
C ARG A 209 23.32 -15.88 -9.79
N GLY A 210 22.30 -16.17 -10.61
CA GLY A 210 21.06 -16.85 -10.18
C GLY A 210 20.18 -15.99 -9.26
N ARG A 211 20.28 -14.64 -9.28
CA ARG A 211 19.47 -13.77 -8.44
C ARG A 211 18.15 -13.39 -9.13
N ARG A 212 17.07 -13.38 -8.38
CA ARG A 212 15.81 -12.76 -8.81
C ARG A 212 15.90 -11.26 -8.59
N ILE A 213 15.65 -10.48 -9.64
CA ILE A 213 15.84 -9.04 -9.65
C ILE A 213 14.50 -8.34 -9.81
N LEU A 214 14.25 -7.37 -8.94
CA LEU A 214 13.16 -6.40 -9.09
C LEU A 214 13.76 -5.04 -9.38
N VAL A 215 13.51 -4.51 -10.58
CA VAL A 215 13.91 -3.15 -10.97
C VAL A 215 12.73 -2.22 -10.81
N LEU A 216 12.90 -1.18 -9.99
CA LEU A 216 11.87 -0.17 -9.76
C LEU A 216 12.29 1.15 -10.39
N THR A 217 11.39 1.77 -11.14
CA THR A 217 11.57 3.10 -11.71
C THR A 217 10.28 3.90 -11.66
N GLU A 218 10.38 5.21 -11.53
CA GLU A 218 9.22 6.11 -11.47
C GLU A 218 8.70 6.51 -12.86
N ARG A 219 9.49 6.29 -13.92
CA ARG A 219 9.16 6.69 -15.28
C ARG A 219 8.91 5.49 -16.19
N VAL A 220 7.77 5.51 -16.87
CA VAL A 220 7.40 4.48 -17.86
C VAL A 220 8.43 4.45 -19.01
N GLU A 221 8.91 5.61 -19.45
CA GLU A 221 9.93 5.69 -20.51
C GLU A 221 11.25 5.03 -20.07
N HIS A 222 11.72 5.29 -18.86
CA HIS A 222 12.93 4.61 -18.33
C HIS A 222 12.75 3.09 -18.28
N MET A 223 11.58 2.65 -17.89
CA MET A 223 11.26 1.21 -17.86
C MET A 223 11.32 0.60 -19.27
N LYS A 224 10.79 1.28 -20.29
CA LYS A 224 10.86 0.83 -21.69
C LYS A 224 12.31 0.78 -22.19
N ILE A 225 13.14 1.78 -21.85
CA ILE A 225 14.57 1.81 -22.18
C ILE A 225 15.29 0.61 -21.56
N LEU A 226 15.10 0.39 -20.24
CA LEU A 226 15.70 -0.74 -19.54
C LEU A 226 15.22 -2.07 -20.08
N PHE A 227 13.91 -2.19 -20.36
CA PHE A 227 13.34 -3.38 -20.95
C PHE A 227 13.98 -3.73 -22.29
N LYS A 228 14.12 -2.74 -23.18
CA LYS A 228 14.77 -2.90 -24.48
C LYS A 228 16.25 -3.29 -24.34
N ALA A 229 16.96 -2.64 -23.41
CA ALA A 229 18.38 -2.89 -23.18
C ALA A 229 18.67 -4.29 -22.59
N LEU A 230 17.72 -4.87 -21.87
CA LEU A 230 17.81 -6.22 -21.28
C LEU A 230 17.34 -7.33 -22.24
N GLN A 231 16.71 -6.98 -23.36
CA GLN A 231 16.28 -7.97 -24.37
C GLN A 231 17.50 -8.74 -24.90
N GLY A 232 17.38 -10.06 -24.92
CA GLY A 232 18.47 -10.96 -25.35
C GLY A 232 19.54 -11.26 -24.29
N SER A 233 19.51 -10.58 -23.14
CA SER A 233 20.44 -10.85 -22.04
C SER A 233 19.84 -11.67 -20.89
N CYS A 234 18.52 -11.79 -20.86
CA CYS A 234 17.75 -12.53 -19.85
C CYS A 234 16.58 -13.22 -20.53
N ASP A 235 16.42 -14.52 -20.31
CA ASP A 235 15.37 -15.31 -20.95
C ASP A 235 13.99 -15.10 -20.33
N GLN A 236 13.95 -14.69 -19.08
CA GLN A 236 12.70 -14.54 -18.32
C GLN A 236 12.65 -13.19 -17.63
N PHE A 237 11.91 -12.25 -18.21
CA PHE A 237 11.57 -11.02 -17.53
C PHE A 237 10.20 -10.51 -17.92
N VAL A 238 9.60 -9.76 -17.04
CA VAL A 238 8.25 -9.19 -17.20
C VAL A 238 8.28 -7.72 -16.85
N MET A 239 7.45 -6.95 -17.54
CA MET A 239 7.26 -5.53 -17.30
C MET A 239 5.88 -5.30 -16.70
N LEU A 240 5.79 -4.49 -15.65
CA LEU A 240 4.53 -4.12 -15.01
C LEU A 240 4.41 -2.60 -14.97
N THR A 241 3.37 -2.06 -15.62
CA THR A 241 3.12 -0.62 -15.74
C THR A 241 1.80 -0.22 -15.08
N SER A 242 1.66 1.07 -14.75
CA SER A 242 0.44 1.61 -14.13
C SER A 242 -0.74 1.70 -15.10
N ASP A 243 -0.48 1.77 -16.41
CA ASP A 243 -1.46 1.88 -17.50
C ASP A 243 -2.03 0.52 -17.94
N MET A 244 -1.45 -0.59 -17.48
CA MET A 244 -1.96 -1.93 -17.78
C MET A 244 -3.38 -2.14 -17.27
N LYS A 245 -4.24 -2.71 -18.13
CA LYS A 245 -5.58 -3.14 -17.73
C LYS A 245 -5.50 -4.25 -16.66
N PRO A 246 -6.49 -4.35 -15.75
CA PRO A 246 -6.44 -5.31 -14.64
C PRO A 246 -6.17 -6.77 -15.06
N LYS A 247 -6.76 -7.24 -16.16
CA LYS A 247 -6.53 -8.59 -16.69
C LYS A 247 -5.09 -8.80 -17.15
N GLN A 248 -4.51 -7.82 -17.84
CA GLN A 248 -3.12 -7.87 -18.29
C GLN A 248 -2.16 -7.88 -17.09
N ARG A 249 -2.42 -7.01 -16.10
CA ARG A 249 -1.65 -6.94 -14.88
C ARG A 249 -1.65 -8.28 -14.12
N GLN A 250 -2.82 -8.92 -14.02
CA GLN A 250 -2.93 -10.23 -13.37
C GLN A 250 -2.14 -11.30 -14.12
N ALA A 251 -2.21 -11.33 -15.45
CA ALA A 251 -1.43 -12.26 -16.28
C ALA A 251 0.08 -12.10 -16.08
N VAL A 252 0.57 -10.85 -16.02
CA VAL A 252 1.98 -10.54 -15.73
C VAL A 252 2.39 -11.01 -14.34
N LEU A 253 1.55 -10.78 -13.32
CA LEU A 253 1.82 -11.24 -11.96
C LEU A 253 1.85 -12.77 -11.85
N THR A 254 0.94 -13.46 -12.54
CA THR A 254 0.93 -14.92 -12.60
C THR A 254 2.20 -15.44 -13.28
N LYS A 255 2.61 -14.85 -14.39
CA LYS A 255 3.87 -15.19 -15.06
C LYS A 255 5.07 -14.96 -14.14
N PHE A 256 5.10 -13.82 -13.43
CA PHE A 256 6.17 -13.52 -12.48
C PHE A 256 6.24 -14.54 -11.34
N ALA A 257 5.10 -14.96 -10.80
CA ALA A 257 5.05 -15.97 -9.75
C ALA A 257 5.56 -17.34 -10.22
N GLY A 258 5.41 -17.67 -11.52
CA GLY A 258 5.90 -18.91 -12.14
C GLY A 258 7.39 -18.88 -12.53
N ILE A 259 8.07 -17.72 -12.43
CA ILE A 259 9.52 -17.63 -12.70
C ILE A 259 10.25 -18.31 -11.53
N SER A 260 10.77 -19.51 -11.78
CA SER A 260 11.64 -20.20 -10.82
C SER A 260 12.99 -19.50 -10.74
N ALA A 261 13.63 -19.58 -9.57
CA ALA A 261 15.06 -19.27 -9.49
C ALA A 261 15.78 -20.36 -10.28
N GLY A 262 16.46 -20.00 -11.36
CA GLY A 262 17.37 -20.89 -12.08
C GLY A 262 18.59 -21.18 -11.25
#